data_b9c5bade02d0276ea27ba55e1a4c3a33
#
_entry.id   b9c5bade02d0276ea27ba55e1a4c3a33
#
_cell.length_a   1.000
_cell.length_b   1.000
_cell.length_c   1.000
_cell.angle_alpha   90.00
_cell.angle_beta   90.00
_cell.angle_gamma   90.00
#
_symmetry.space_group_name_H-M   'P 1'
#
loop_
_entity.id
_entity.type
_entity.pdbx_description
1 polymer ?
#
loop_
_entity_poly.entity_id
_entity_poly.type
_entity_poly.pdbx_seq_one_letter_code
_entity_poly.pdbx_strand_id
1 'polypeptide(L)'
;PERFAATTDTLYLVSQEGPGSAAPLVAALTAAILDSAVADAGHTAGGRLPVPLVLVLDEAANVCRIRSLPDKYSYYGGMGIVITTVLQSYAQGVQAWGEAGIRKMWSAANVKIYLGGVSERGFLDDVSALIGDHRVQEISQTHSQGAQWSRSIGSRSERILDVADLAALPLGRALVFSSGNRPTLIRTLPWWEGPHADAIRASMAAHGPGIDLPTPR
;
A
#
# COMPACT_ATOMS: atom_id res chain seq x y z
N PRO A 1 12.32 -12.92 20.93
CA PRO A 1 11.09 -12.53 20.21
C PRO A 1 9.85 -12.55 21.12
N GLU A 2 9.74 -13.58 22.00
CA GLU A 2 8.56 -13.91 22.81
C GLU A 2 8.04 -12.79 23.74
N ARG A 3 8.85 -11.82 24.10
CA ARG A 3 8.44 -10.69 24.96
C ARG A 3 8.31 -9.36 24.23
N PHE A 4 8.73 -9.30 22.96
CA PHE A 4 8.76 -8.04 22.22
C PHE A 4 7.36 -7.48 22.00
N ALA A 5 6.39 -8.31 21.65
CA ALA A 5 5.00 -7.88 21.41
C ALA A 5 4.30 -7.32 22.67
N ALA A 6 4.84 -7.57 23.86
CA ALA A 6 4.34 -7.04 25.13
C ALA A 6 5.01 -5.73 25.57
N THR A 7 5.95 -5.20 24.78
CA THR A 7 6.65 -3.94 25.05
C THR A 7 6.16 -2.82 24.13
N THR A 8 6.60 -1.60 24.41
CA THR A 8 6.41 -0.44 23.53
C THR A 8 7.67 -0.10 22.72
N ASP A 9 8.60 -1.05 22.64
CA ASP A 9 9.87 -0.88 21.94
C ASP A 9 9.69 -0.91 20.44
N THR A 10 10.66 -0.34 19.71
CA THR A 10 10.71 -0.40 18.25
C THR A 10 11.93 -1.20 17.81
N LEU A 11 11.71 -2.17 16.93
CA LEU A 11 12.75 -2.98 16.33
C LEU A 11 12.95 -2.58 14.86
N TYR A 12 14.15 -2.16 14.51
CA TYR A 12 14.57 -1.85 13.15
C TYR A 12 15.36 -3.03 12.59
N LEU A 13 14.87 -3.60 11.47
CA LEU A 13 15.53 -4.70 10.77
C LEU A 13 15.94 -4.20 9.38
N VAL A 14 17.22 -4.26 9.08
CA VAL A 14 17.78 -3.82 7.80
C VAL A 14 18.50 -4.98 7.16
N SER A 15 18.29 -5.19 5.86
CA SER A 15 19.00 -6.18 5.06
C SER A 15 19.33 -5.59 3.70
N GLN A 16 20.47 -5.99 3.14
CA GLN A 16 20.79 -5.73 1.75
C GLN A 16 20.11 -6.76 0.85
N GLU A 17 19.82 -6.38 -0.38
CA GLU A 17 19.38 -7.30 -1.41
C GLU A 17 20.55 -8.10 -2.01
N GLY A 18 20.27 -9.27 -2.57
CA GLY A 18 21.22 -10.08 -3.31
C GLY A 18 21.91 -11.19 -2.50
N PRO A 19 23.00 -11.76 -3.05
CA PRO A 19 23.75 -12.84 -2.43
C PRO A 19 24.32 -12.44 -1.06
N GLY A 20 24.10 -13.28 -0.04
CA GLY A 20 24.52 -12.97 1.34
C GLY A 20 23.54 -12.09 2.13
N SER A 21 22.35 -11.82 1.58
CA SER A 21 21.28 -11.09 2.23
C SER A 21 20.87 -11.73 3.56
N ALA A 22 20.63 -10.89 4.59
CA ALA A 22 20.01 -11.32 5.85
C ALA A 22 18.49 -11.49 5.76
N ALA A 23 17.87 -11.31 4.59
CA ALA A 23 16.42 -11.38 4.40
C ALA A 23 15.76 -12.65 4.96
N PRO A 24 16.34 -13.87 4.86
CA PRO A 24 15.77 -15.06 5.49
C PRO A 24 15.72 -14.96 7.02
N LEU A 25 16.74 -14.36 7.65
CA LEU A 25 16.78 -14.15 9.10
C LEU A 25 15.78 -13.08 9.53
N VAL A 26 15.68 -11.98 8.77
CA VAL A 26 14.68 -10.92 8.99
C VAL A 26 13.28 -11.50 8.90
N ALA A 27 12.99 -12.28 7.86
CA ALA A 27 11.69 -12.92 7.70
C ALA A 27 11.37 -13.92 8.83
N ALA A 28 12.35 -14.74 9.24
CA ALA A 28 12.19 -15.70 10.31
C ALA A 28 11.94 -15.03 11.66
N LEU A 29 12.72 -13.98 11.99
CA LEU A 29 12.55 -13.20 13.22
C LEU A 29 11.20 -12.50 13.24
N THR A 30 10.80 -11.84 12.15
CA THR A 30 9.51 -11.16 12.04
C THR A 30 8.35 -12.16 12.16
N ALA A 31 8.47 -13.34 11.54
CA ALA A 31 7.46 -14.39 11.67
C ALA A 31 7.35 -14.89 13.13
N ALA A 32 8.47 -15.09 13.82
CA ALA A 32 8.47 -15.49 15.21
C ALA A 32 7.83 -14.44 16.14
N ILE A 33 8.07 -13.14 15.89
CA ILE A 33 7.40 -12.05 16.62
C ILE A 33 5.89 -12.07 16.36
N LEU A 34 5.48 -12.25 15.10
CA LEU A 34 4.07 -12.34 14.74
C LEU A 34 3.37 -13.54 15.39
N ASP A 35 4.02 -14.71 15.41
CA ASP A 35 3.46 -15.91 16.03
C ASP A 35 3.35 -15.76 17.55
N SER A 36 4.33 -15.12 18.20
CA SER A 36 4.25 -14.74 19.61
C SER A 36 3.11 -13.76 19.88
N ALA A 37 2.97 -12.71 19.06
CA ALA A 37 1.90 -11.72 19.18
C ALA A 37 0.50 -12.34 19.04
N VAL A 38 0.34 -13.31 18.13
CA VAL A 38 -0.90 -14.09 17.96
C VAL A 38 -1.20 -14.92 19.21
N ALA A 39 -0.18 -15.58 19.79
CA ALA A 39 -0.33 -16.34 21.03
C ALA A 39 -0.73 -15.43 22.19
N ASP A 40 -0.05 -14.28 22.35
CA ASP A 40 -0.35 -13.29 23.38
C ASP A 40 -1.77 -12.74 23.25
N ALA A 41 -2.20 -12.41 22.03
CA ALA A 41 -3.57 -11.98 21.76
C ALA A 41 -4.60 -13.05 22.20
N GLY A 42 -4.31 -14.32 21.94
CA GLY A 42 -5.16 -15.45 22.34
C GLY A 42 -5.33 -15.60 23.86
N HIS A 43 -4.39 -15.09 24.66
CA HIS A 43 -4.47 -15.12 26.12
C HIS A 43 -5.16 -13.87 26.72
N THR A 44 -5.53 -12.89 25.91
CA THR A 44 -6.22 -11.68 26.39
C THR A 44 -7.74 -11.82 26.34
N ALA A 45 -8.43 -11.13 27.23
CA ALA A 45 -9.88 -11.03 27.16
C ALA A 45 -10.28 -10.30 25.86
N GLY A 46 -10.96 -11.03 24.95
CA GLY A 46 -11.35 -10.50 23.64
C GLY A 46 -10.41 -10.85 22.48
N GLY A 47 -9.34 -11.63 22.71
CA GLY A 47 -8.47 -12.14 21.63
C GLY A 47 -7.63 -11.08 20.92
N ARG A 48 -7.34 -9.96 21.61
CA ARG A 48 -6.66 -8.80 21.01
C ARG A 48 -5.54 -8.28 21.91
N LEU A 49 -4.41 -7.89 21.32
CA LEU A 49 -3.31 -7.25 22.03
C LEU A 49 -3.77 -5.96 22.71
N PRO A 50 -3.41 -5.72 23.99
CA PRO A 50 -3.71 -4.47 24.70
C PRO A 50 -3.04 -3.24 24.06
N VAL A 51 -1.82 -3.42 23.57
CA VAL A 51 -1.06 -2.45 22.77
C VAL A 51 -0.92 -3.04 21.37
N PRO A 52 -1.38 -2.35 20.32
CA PRO A 52 -1.25 -2.85 18.95
C PRO A 52 0.21 -3.05 18.54
N LEU A 53 0.51 -4.18 17.92
CA LEU A 53 1.78 -4.42 17.24
C LEU A 53 1.67 -3.85 15.82
N VAL A 54 2.51 -2.85 15.50
CA VAL A 54 2.55 -2.23 14.17
C VAL A 54 3.79 -2.69 13.42
N LEU A 55 3.59 -3.22 12.22
CA LEU A 55 4.66 -3.62 11.32
C LEU A 55 4.61 -2.77 10.05
N VAL A 56 5.77 -2.25 9.65
CA VAL A 56 5.98 -1.63 8.35
C VAL A 56 7.01 -2.49 7.60
N LEU A 57 6.53 -3.24 6.63
CA LEU A 57 7.34 -4.13 5.81
C LEU A 57 7.65 -3.40 4.49
N ASP A 58 8.72 -2.60 4.52
CA ASP A 58 9.22 -1.93 3.34
C ASP A 58 9.94 -2.95 2.44
N GLU A 59 9.68 -2.88 1.14
CA GLU A 59 10.18 -3.86 0.17
C GLU A 59 9.94 -5.33 0.59
N ALA A 60 8.75 -5.61 1.10
CA ALA A 60 8.43 -6.88 1.75
C ALA A 60 8.77 -8.12 0.91
N ALA A 61 8.64 -8.03 -0.42
CA ALA A 61 8.97 -9.12 -1.33
C ALA A 61 10.46 -9.47 -1.36
N ASN A 62 11.33 -8.50 -1.10
CA ASN A 62 12.77 -8.64 -1.17
C ASN A 62 13.40 -8.89 0.21
N VAL A 63 12.98 -8.10 1.20
CA VAL A 63 13.64 -8.04 2.52
C VAL A 63 12.96 -8.90 3.57
N CYS A 64 11.63 -9.04 3.53
CA CYS A 64 10.87 -9.73 4.58
C CYS A 64 9.79 -10.64 3.99
N ARG A 65 10.19 -11.61 3.17
CA ARG A 65 9.28 -12.55 2.52
C ARG A 65 8.78 -13.61 3.48
N ILE A 66 7.73 -13.30 4.24
CA ILE A 66 7.05 -14.26 5.13
C ILE A 66 6.10 -15.10 4.29
N ARG A 67 6.39 -16.40 4.12
CA ARG A 67 5.62 -17.30 3.25
C ARG A 67 4.15 -17.42 3.67
N SER A 68 3.88 -17.45 4.98
CA SER A 68 2.53 -17.59 5.53
C SER A 68 1.73 -16.29 5.59
N LEU A 69 2.30 -15.15 5.20
CA LEU A 69 1.67 -13.84 5.32
C LEU A 69 0.29 -13.77 4.62
N PRO A 70 0.12 -14.25 3.37
CA PRO A 70 -1.19 -14.21 2.71
C PRO A 70 -2.29 -14.94 3.47
N ASP A 71 -1.95 -16.05 4.13
CA ASP A 71 -2.94 -16.85 4.85
C ASP A 71 -3.38 -16.22 6.16
N LYS A 72 -2.52 -15.44 6.76
CA LYS A 72 -2.72 -14.83 8.07
C LYS A 72 -3.20 -13.37 7.99
N TYR A 73 -3.10 -12.74 6.81
CA TYR A 73 -3.32 -11.29 6.63
C TYR A 73 -4.71 -10.83 7.08
N SER A 74 -5.73 -11.63 6.82
CA SER A 74 -7.13 -11.26 7.08
C SER A 74 -7.50 -11.19 8.57
N TYR A 75 -6.83 -11.96 9.45
CA TYR A 75 -7.20 -12.00 10.86
C TYR A 75 -6.31 -11.20 11.81
N TYR A 76 -5.13 -10.79 11.36
CA TYR A 76 -4.19 -10.01 12.16
C TYR A 76 -4.80 -8.73 12.72
N GLY A 77 -5.60 -8.01 11.91
CA GLY A 77 -6.25 -6.78 12.35
C GLY A 77 -7.18 -6.96 13.54
N GLY A 78 -7.91 -8.08 13.60
CA GLY A 78 -8.75 -8.45 14.75
C GLY A 78 -7.95 -8.66 16.03
N MET A 79 -6.74 -9.18 15.92
CA MET A 79 -5.84 -9.42 17.04
C MET A 79 -5.04 -8.19 17.49
N GLY A 80 -5.22 -7.04 16.86
CA GLY A 80 -4.44 -5.84 17.17
C GLY A 80 -3.06 -5.81 16.51
N ILE A 81 -2.86 -6.62 15.46
CA ILE A 81 -1.64 -6.64 14.65
C ILE A 81 -1.93 -5.90 13.35
N VAL A 82 -1.26 -4.75 13.15
CA VAL A 82 -1.43 -3.88 12.00
C VAL A 82 -0.22 -4.02 11.10
N ILE A 83 -0.44 -4.44 9.85
CA ILE A 83 0.64 -4.66 8.89
C ILE A 83 0.47 -3.73 7.70
N THR A 84 1.51 -2.96 7.41
CA THR A 84 1.69 -2.22 6.17
C THR A 84 2.71 -2.96 5.32
N THR A 85 2.29 -3.43 4.15
CA THR A 85 3.16 -4.12 3.19
C THR A 85 3.40 -3.21 2.00
N VAL A 86 4.64 -2.84 1.75
CA VAL A 86 5.05 -2.00 0.63
C VAL A 86 5.70 -2.87 -0.44
N LEU A 87 5.26 -2.69 -1.68
CA LEU A 87 5.76 -3.39 -2.86
C LEU A 87 6.08 -2.36 -3.94
N GLN A 88 7.14 -2.56 -4.69
CA GLN A 88 7.49 -1.71 -5.83
C GLN A 88 6.58 -1.99 -7.03
N SER A 89 6.09 -3.24 -7.16
CA SER A 89 5.20 -3.65 -8.23
C SER A 89 4.31 -4.83 -7.82
N TYR A 90 3.21 -5.02 -8.53
CA TYR A 90 2.34 -6.19 -8.33
C TYR A 90 3.08 -7.50 -8.71
N ALA A 91 3.90 -7.48 -9.77
CA ALA A 91 4.69 -8.63 -10.21
C ALA A 91 5.68 -9.09 -9.14
N GLN A 92 6.30 -8.20 -8.38
CA GLN A 92 7.11 -8.58 -7.22
C GLN A 92 6.31 -9.37 -6.19
N GLY A 93 5.08 -8.92 -5.89
CA GLY A 93 4.18 -9.64 -5.00
C GLY A 93 3.84 -11.04 -5.53
N VAL A 94 3.59 -11.16 -6.84
CA VAL A 94 3.35 -12.45 -7.51
C VAL A 94 4.57 -13.36 -7.40
N GLN A 95 5.76 -12.84 -7.61
CA GLN A 95 7.01 -13.61 -7.48
C GLN A 95 7.22 -14.09 -6.03
N ALA A 96 6.85 -13.27 -5.05
CA ALA A 96 7.03 -13.59 -3.64
C ALA A 96 6.02 -14.61 -3.12
N TRP A 97 4.73 -14.46 -3.44
CA TRP A 97 3.64 -15.24 -2.82
C TRP A 97 2.73 -15.95 -3.83
N GLY A 98 3.04 -15.87 -5.12
CA GLY A 98 2.18 -16.35 -6.20
C GLY A 98 0.97 -15.44 -6.43
N GLU A 99 0.31 -15.62 -7.58
CA GLU A 99 -0.88 -14.84 -7.96
C GLU A 99 -2.00 -14.94 -6.91
N ALA A 100 -2.29 -16.14 -6.43
CA ALA A 100 -3.32 -16.37 -5.43
C ALA A 100 -2.97 -15.71 -4.09
N GLY A 101 -1.70 -15.74 -3.68
CA GLY A 101 -1.24 -15.14 -2.44
C GLY A 101 -1.36 -13.62 -2.43
N ILE A 102 -0.88 -12.95 -3.49
CA ILE A 102 -0.98 -11.49 -3.58
C ILE A 102 -2.44 -11.02 -3.71
N ARG A 103 -3.28 -11.72 -4.45
CA ARG A 103 -4.71 -11.43 -4.53
C ARG A 103 -5.41 -11.56 -3.18
N LYS A 104 -5.03 -12.58 -2.39
CA LYS A 104 -5.56 -12.78 -1.04
C LYS A 104 -5.19 -11.63 -0.12
N MET A 105 -3.92 -11.18 -0.13
CA MET A 105 -3.46 -10.03 0.64
C MET A 105 -4.17 -8.74 0.19
N TRP A 106 -4.25 -8.50 -1.13
CA TRP A 106 -4.95 -7.36 -1.70
C TRP A 106 -6.42 -7.30 -1.27
N SER A 107 -7.11 -8.43 -1.34
CA SER A 107 -8.52 -8.52 -0.92
C SER A 107 -8.71 -8.29 0.57
N ALA A 108 -7.81 -8.80 1.41
CA ALA A 108 -7.88 -8.69 2.87
C ALA A 108 -7.46 -7.31 3.40
N ALA A 109 -6.71 -6.53 2.63
CA ALA A 109 -6.28 -5.21 3.05
C ALA A 109 -7.46 -4.24 3.14
N ASN A 110 -7.67 -3.63 4.33
CA ASN A 110 -8.70 -2.63 4.56
C ASN A 110 -8.38 -1.29 3.89
N VAL A 111 -7.10 -0.97 3.79
CA VAL A 111 -6.59 0.22 3.11
C VAL A 111 -5.58 -0.20 2.05
N LYS A 112 -5.74 0.33 0.85
CA LYS A 112 -4.82 0.12 -0.27
C LYS A 112 -4.39 1.49 -0.78
N ILE A 113 -3.10 1.66 -1.03
CA ILE A 113 -2.53 2.93 -1.48
C ILE A 113 -1.75 2.67 -2.76
N TYR A 114 -2.11 3.36 -3.82
CA TYR A 114 -1.38 3.38 -5.08
C TYR A 114 -0.63 4.71 -5.22
N LEU A 115 0.70 4.64 -5.32
CA LEU A 115 1.60 5.79 -5.32
C LEU A 115 2.10 6.18 -6.72
N GLY A 116 1.62 5.49 -7.77
CA GLY A 116 2.12 5.68 -9.13
C GLY A 116 3.39 4.88 -9.43
N GLY A 117 3.97 5.14 -10.61
CA GLY A 117 5.25 4.54 -11.01
C GLY A 117 5.19 3.09 -11.49
N VAL A 118 4.00 2.50 -11.60
CA VAL A 118 3.77 1.14 -12.08
C VAL A 118 3.33 1.17 -13.54
N SER A 119 3.83 0.24 -14.36
CA SER A 119 3.49 0.12 -15.78
C SER A 119 2.75 -1.18 -16.13
N GLU A 120 2.35 -1.97 -15.16
CA GLU A 120 1.68 -3.26 -15.32
C GLU A 120 0.21 -3.05 -15.68
N ARG A 121 -0.10 -3.16 -16.98
CA ARG A 121 -1.43 -2.85 -17.52
C ARG A 121 -2.55 -3.57 -16.79
N GLY A 122 -2.44 -4.88 -16.54
CA GLY A 122 -3.50 -5.65 -15.88
C GLY A 122 -3.82 -5.14 -14.48
N PHE A 123 -2.78 -4.80 -13.70
CA PHE A 123 -2.95 -4.20 -12.38
C PHE A 123 -3.59 -2.80 -12.48
N LEU A 124 -3.16 -1.97 -13.44
CA LEU A 124 -3.72 -0.64 -13.66
C LEU A 124 -5.18 -0.69 -14.14
N ASP A 125 -5.56 -1.68 -14.97
CA ASP A 125 -6.95 -1.93 -15.36
C ASP A 125 -7.82 -2.26 -14.13
N ASP A 126 -7.32 -3.10 -13.21
CA ASP A 126 -8.02 -3.44 -11.95
C ASP A 126 -8.18 -2.21 -11.06
N VAL A 127 -7.13 -1.40 -10.91
CA VAL A 127 -7.17 -0.13 -10.14
C VAL A 127 -8.17 0.84 -10.76
N SER A 128 -8.14 1.04 -12.07
CA SER A 128 -9.09 1.88 -12.82
C SER A 128 -10.54 1.40 -12.62
N ALA A 129 -10.77 0.10 -12.67
CA ALA A 129 -12.09 -0.48 -12.43
C ALA A 129 -12.61 -0.24 -11.00
N LEU A 130 -11.72 -0.25 -9.99
CA LEU A 130 -12.07 0.07 -8.61
C LEU A 130 -12.42 1.55 -8.39
N ILE A 131 -11.85 2.45 -9.18
CA ILE A 131 -12.19 3.88 -9.15
C ILE A 131 -13.59 4.09 -9.73
N GLY A 132 -13.91 3.37 -10.80
CA GLY A 132 -15.21 3.38 -11.44
C GLY A 132 -15.31 4.35 -12.60
N ASP A 133 -16.55 4.53 -13.04
CA ASP A 133 -16.89 5.30 -14.23
C ASP A 133 -17.74 6.52 -13.85
N HIS A 134 -17.74 7.52 -14.70
CA HIS A 134 -18.69 8.63 -14.68
C HIS A 134 -19.46 8.72 -15.98
N ARG A 135 -20.64 9.33 -15.92
CA ARG A 135 -21.47 9.56 -17.11
C ARG A 135 -21.16 10.90 -17.72
N VAL A 136 -20.75 10.88 -18.97
CA VAL A 136 -20.57 12.09 -19.80
C VAL A 136 -21.78 12.23 -20.70
N GLN A 137 -22.39 13.42 -20.75
CA GLN A 137 -23.43 13.72 -21.71
C GLN A 137 -22.79 14.13 -23.05
N GLU A 138 -23.05 13.36 -24.09
CA GLU A 138 -22.63 13.67 -25.45
C GLU A 138 -23.77 14.36 -26.19
N ILE A 139 -23.55 15.57 -26.62
CA ILE A 139 -24.49 16.34 -27.43
C ILE A 139 -24.05 16.23 -28.88
N SER A 140 -24.73 15.42 -29.65
CA SER A 140 -24.51 15.32 -31.09
C SER A 140 -25.51 16.23 -31.83
N GLN A 141 -24.99 17.12 -32.67
CA GLN A 141 -25.78 17.99 -33.57
C GLN A 141 -25.51 17.54 -35.01
N THR A 142 -26.54 17.03 -35.66
CA THR A 142 -26.44 16.66 -37.09
C THR A 142 -27.18 17.68 -37.94
N HIS A 143 -26.47 18.21 -38.94
CA HIS A 143 -27.04 19.08 -39.96
C HIS A 143 -27.17 18.29 -41.25
N SER A 144 -28.38 18.11 -41.73
CA SER A 144 -28.66 17.55 -43.08
C SER A 144 -29.08 18.67 -44.03
N GLN A 145 -28.50 18.70 -45.24
CA GLN A 145 -28.86 19.68 -46.27
C GLN A 145 -30.40 19.60 -46.51
N GLY A 146 -31.10 20.70 -46.18
CA GLY A 146 -32.54 20.81 -46.38
C GLY A 146 -33.46 20.40 -45.25
N ALA A 147 -32.93 20.02 -44.05
CA ALA A 147 -33.73 19.62 -42.91
C ALA A 147 -33.39 20.44 -41.64
N GLN A 148 -34.32 20.42 -40.67
CA GLN A 148 -34.15 21.02 -39.35
C GLN A 148 -32.96 20.44 -38.60
N TRP A 149 -32.32 21.27 -37.75
CA TRP A 149 -31.32 20.82 -36.81
C TRP A 149 -31.86 19.73 -35.88
N SER A 150 -31.25 18.56 -35.91
CA SER A 150 -31.54 17.50 -34.96
C SER A 150 -30.46 17.53 -33.85
N ARG A 151 -30.90 17.62 -32.60
CA ARG A 151 -30.06 17.52 -31.42
C ARG A 151 -30.37 16.22 -30.71
N SER A 152 -29.38 15.34 -30.67
CA SER A 152 -29.45 14.10 -29.88
C SER A 152 -28.60 14.24 -28.63
N ILE A 153 -29.16 13.88 -27.49
CA ILE A 153 -28.43 13.83 -26.22
C ILE A 153 -28.23 12.36 -25.88
N GLY A 154 -26.98 11.91 -26.01
CA GLY A 154 -26.54 10.59 -25.58
C GLY A 154 -25.85 10.67 -24.21
N SER A 155 -25.79 9.56 -23.48
CA SER A 155 -24.91 9.46 -22.33
C SER A 155 -23.92 8.32 -22.57
N ARG A 156 -22.63 8.58 -22.35
CA ARG A 156 -21.57 7.60 -22.42
C ARG A 156 -20.94 7.43 -21.03
N SER A 157 -20.62 6.19 -20.68
CA SER A 157 -19.83 5.90 -19.47
C SER A 157 -18.35 5.99 -19.83
N GLU A 158 -17.59 6.77 -19.08
CA GLU A 158 -16.14 6.90 -19.23
C GLU A 158 -15.45 6.61 -17.90
N ARG A 159 -14.24 6.06 -17.93
CA ARG A 159 -13.42 5.87 -16.74
C ARG A 159 -13.12 7.22 -16.10
N ILE A 160 -13.21 7.30 -14.76
CA ILE A 160 -12.81 8.51 -14.01
C ILE A 160 -11.30 8.72 -14.14
N LEU A 161 -10.50 7.65 -14.03
CA LEU A 161 -9.09 7.60 -14.37
C LEU A 161 -8.84 6.34 -15.19
N ASP A 162 -8.28 6.50 -16.37
CA ASP A 162 -7.91 5.38 -17.20
C ASP A 162 -6.49 4.85 -16.88
N VAL A 163 -6.04 3.84 -17.60
CA VAL A 163 -4.71 3.25 -17.41
C VAL A 163 -3.59 4.25 -17.68
N ALA A 164 -3.80 5.16 -18.65
CA ALA A 164 -2.79 6.16 -18.99
C ALA A 164 -2.67 7.24 -17.89
N ASP A 165 -3.80 7.66 -17.32
CA ASP A 165 -3.84 8.59 -16.18
C ASP A 165 -3.14 8.00 -14.97
N LEU A 166 -3.40 6.72 -14.69
CA LEU A 166 -2.78 6.00 -13.56
C LEU A 166 -1.27 5.82 -13.76
N ALA A 167 -0.85 5.45 -14.96
CA ALA A 167 0.57 5.32 -15.29
C ALA A 167 1.31 6.66 -15.19
N ALA A 168 0.63 7.77 -15.51
CA ALA A 168 1.15 9.14 -15.46
C ALA A 168 0.90 9.83 -14.12
N LEU A 169 0.49 9.12 -13.06
CA LEU A 169 0.20 9.73 -11.76
C LEU A 169 1.42 10.52 -11.26
N PRO A 170 1.30 11.86 -11.04
CA PRO A 170 2.44 12.68 -10.66
C PRO A 170 3.01 12.32 -9.29
N LEU A 171 4.32 12.50 -9.12
CA LEU A 171 4.98 12.42 -7.82
C LEU A 171 4.27 13.31 -6.79
N GLY A 172 4.16 12.84 -5.57
CA GLY A 172 3.47 13.55 -4.51
C GLY A 172 1.94 13.38 -4.54
N ARG A 173 1.41 12.48 -5.38
CA ARG A 173 0.01 12.08 -5.39
C ARG A 173 -0.13 10.60 -5.07
N ALA A 174 -1.25 10.24 -4.45
CA ALA A 174 -1.60 8.86 -4.21
C ALA A 174 -3.11 8.66 -4.30
N LEU A 175 -3.52 7.46 -4.72
CA LEU A 175 -4.90 7.00 -4.63
C LEU A 175 -5.05 6.12 -3.41
N VAL A 176 -6.03 6.42 -2.57
CA VAL A 176 -6.36 5.67 -1.36
C VAL A 176 -7.71 5.00 -1.55
N PHE A 177 -7.72 3.69 -1.35
CA PHE A 177 -8.90 2.85 -1.31
C PHE A 177 -9.08 2.36 0.12
N SER A 178 -10.13 2.74 0.78
CA SER A 178 -10.47 2.25 2.13
C SER A 178 -11.86 1.62 2.13
N SER A 179 -12.01 0.54 2.89
CA SER A 179 -13.27 -0.20 2.94
C SER A 179 -14.44 0.69 3.34
N GLY A 180 -15.52 0.65 2.56
CA GLY A 180 -16.73 1.46 2.78
C GLY A 180 -16.67 2.91 2.29
N ASN A 181 -15.55 3.37 1.71
CA ASN A 181 -15.39 4.71 1.18
C ASN A 181 -15.12 4.72 -0.31
N ARG A 182 -15.42 5.85 -0.96
CA ARG A 182 -15.02 6.05 -2.35
C ARG A 182 -13.51 6.25 -2.44
N PRO A 183 -12.87 5.76 -3.52
CA PRO A 183 -11.46 6.05 -3.79
C PRO A 183 -11.19 7.55 -3.76
N THR A 184 -10.08 7.92 -3.14
CA THR A 184 -9.72 9.33 -2.93
C THR A 184 -8.32 9.61 -3.45
N LEU A 185 -8.18 10.63 -4.29
CA LEU A 185 -6.88 11.14 -4.70
C LEU A 185 -6.38 12.12 -3.64
N ILE A 186 -5.19 11.85 -3.09
CA ILE A 186 -4.57 12.67 -2.05
C ILE A 186 -3.24 13.26 -2.51
N ARG A 187 -2.79 14.29 -1.83
CA ARG A 187 -1.40 14.76 -1.85
C ARG A 187 -0.63 14.05 -0.75
N THR A 188 0.52 13.48 -1.07
CA THR A 188 1.42 12.93 -0.07
C THR A 188 2.25 14.05 0.56
N LEU A 189 2.50 13.96 1.85
CA LEU A 189 3.36 14.89 2.57
C LEU A 189 4.70 14.18 2.82
N PRO A 190 5.81 14.68 2.26
CA PRO A 190 7.12 14.11 2.54
C PRO A 190 7.49 14.33 4.02
N TRP A 191 8.28 13.40 4.59
CA TRP A 191 8.59 13.42 6.03
C TRP A 191 9.25 14.72 6.50
N TRP A 192 10.02 15.38 5.63
CA TRP A 192 10.71 16.64 5.94
C TRP A 192 9.80 17.87 6.00
N GLU A 193 8.56 17.76 5.52
CA GLU A 193 7.47 18.75 5.65
C GLU A 193 6.47 18.35 6.75
N GLY A 194 6.64 17.16 7.34
CA GLY A 194 5.73 16.62 8.34
C GLY A 194 5.98 17.17 9.75
N PRO A 195 5.05 16.94 10.68
CA PRO A 195 5.13 17.48 12.05
C PRO A 195 6.30 16.90 12.86
N HIS A 196 6.92 15.83 12.42
CA HIS A 196 8.05 15.16 13.09
C HIS A 196 9.39 15.40 12.40
N ALA A 197 9.46 16.30 11.42
CA ALA A 197 10.64 16.56 10.61
C ALA A 197 11.89 16.85 11.45
N ASP A 198 11.77 17.71 12.47
CA ASP A 198 12.91 18.09 13.32
C ASP A 198 13.38 16.94 14.21
N ALA A 199 12.45 16.16 14.77
CA ALA A 199 12.80 14.98 15.55
C ALA A 199 13.52 13.91 14.69
N ILE A 200 13.07 13.72 13.46
CA ILE A 200 13.69 12.79 12.50
C ILE A 200 15.09 13.28 12.13
N ARG A 201 15.27 14.58 11.81
CA ARG A 201 16.59 15.16 11.52
C ARG A 201 17.55 15.01 12.69
N ALA A 202 17.10 15.29 13.91
CA ALA A 202 17.91 15.13 15.11
C ALA A 202 18.34 13.67 15.32
N SER A 203 17.43 12.72 15.12
CA SER A 203 17.74 11.29 15.21
C SER A 203 18.74 10.84 14.13
N MET A 204 18.55 11.30 12.88
CA MET A 204 19.48 11.00 11.79
C MET A 204 20.87 11.59 12.03
N ALA A 205 20.96 12.80 12.58
CA ALA A 205 22.23 13.42 12.94
C ALA A 205 22.95 12.67 14.08
N ALA A 206 22.19 12.14 15.04
CA ALA A 206 22.76 11.42 16.20
C ALA A 206 23.19 9.98 15.87
N HIS A 207 22.50 9.31 14.93
CA HIS A 207 22.62 7.87 14.71
C HIS A 207 22.90 7.50 13.24
N GLY A 208 22.83 8.44 12.34
CA GLY A 208 23.05 8.20 10.91
C GLY A 208 24.54 8.01 10.58
N PRO A 209 24.88 7.34 9.50
CA PRO A 209 26.25 7.08 9.06
C PRO A 209 26.96 8.32 8.43
N GLY A 210 26.69 9.54 8.87
CA GLY A 210 27.36 10.74 8.37
C GLY A 210 27.00 11.13 6.92
N ILE A 211 25.80 10.80 6.48
CA ILE A 211 25.33 11.16 5.14
C ILE A 211 24.80 12.60 5.17
N ASP A 212 25.37 13.46 4.33
CA ASP A 212 24.82 14.80 4.06
C ASP A 212 23.42 14.68 3.48
N LEU A 213 22.43 15.05 4.27
CA LEU A 213 21.04 15.06 3.81
C LEU A 213 20.82 16.18 2.79
N PRO A 214 20.09 15.92 1.68
CA PRO A 214 19.76 16.97 0.74
C PRO A 214 18.96 18.06 1.44
N THR A 215 19.43 19.30 1.33
CA THR A 215 18.66 20.48 1.76
C THR A 215 17.39 20.58 0.95
N PRO A 216 16.23 20.80 1.58
CA PRO A 216 14.98 21.00 0.85
C PRO A 216 15.10 22.21 -0.07
N ARG A 217 14.70 22.01 -1.35
CA ARG A 217 14.56 23.08 -2.35
C ARG A 217 13.24 23.78 -2.21
#